data_605a19004f0cfe44737d92282dcf5377
#
_entry.id   605a19004f0cfe44737d92282dcf5377
#
_cell.length_a   1.000
_cell.length_b   1.000
_cell.length_c   1.000
_cell.angle_alpha   90.00
_cell.angle_beta   90.00
_cell.angle_gamma   90.00
#
_symmetry.space_group_name_H-M   'P 1'
#
loop_
_entity.id
_entity.type
_entity.pdbx_description
1 polymer ?
#
loop_
_entity_poly.entity_id
_entity_poly.type
_entity_poly.pdbx_seq_one_letter_code
_entity_poly.pdbx_strand_id
1 'polypeptide(L)'
;MCIRDRRTGAGRATVTLLTHKIFVPTLFVFLVLVWLIPSVQFYSMLDWRLYRVMNWSVVISGFMYWNLILDRRPSPPAAMTPGGRVISPILTMLPQMVAGAVIAFTESDIYPLFELCGRAIAMSAQTDQTIGGLTMWIPAALVEVIGLMVALGTLMRLSAKGRLRKADRDAMAKARARARAASA
;
A
#
# COMPACT_ATOMS: atom_id res chain seq x y z
N MET A 1 -15.08 -16.57 2.23
CA MET A 1 -15.98 -15.42 2.47
C MET A 1 -17.34 -15.78 1.89
N CYS A 2 -18.32 -16.07 2.76
CA CYS A 2 -19.62 -16.64 2.35
C CYS A 2 -20.43 -15.69 1.47
N ILE A 3 -20.98 -16.24 0.39
CA ILE A 3 -21.88 -15.58 -0.60
C ILE A 3 -23.07 -14.87 0.07
N ARG A 4 -23.41 -15.25 1.30
CA ARG A 4 -24.54 -14.70 2.09
C ARG A 4 -24.32 -13.26 2.54
N ASP A 5 -23.08 -12.83 2.85
CA ASP A 5 -22.79 -11.45 3.33
C ASP A 5 -22.93 -10.36 2.24
N ARG A 6 -22.87 -10.75 0.97
CA ARG A 6 -23.10 -9.81 -0.13
C ARG A 6 -24.57 -9.39 -0.34
N ARG A 7 -25.51 -10.06 0.30
CA ARG A 7 -26.96 -9.77 0.15
C ARG A 7 -27.46 -8.69 1.10
N THR A 8 -26.78 -8.42 2.20
CA THR A 8 -27.14 -7.35 3.13
C THR A 8 -26.50 -6.02 2.67
N GLY A 9 -27.25 -4.92 2.67
CA GLY A 9 -26.76 -3.60 2.26
C GLY A 9 -25.50 -3.18 3.04
N ALA A 10 -25.46 -3.48 4.35
CA ALA A 10 -24.30 -3.23 5.20
C ALA A 10 -23.07 -4.04 4.78
N GLY A 11 -23.20 -5.33 4.50
CA GLY A 11 -22.08 -6.17 4.05
C GLY A 11 -21.50 -5.71 2.69
N ARG A 12 -22.36 -5.21 1.80
CA ARG A 12 -21.92 -4.64 0.52
C ARG A 12 -21.16 -3.33 0.71
N ALA A 13 -21.66 -2.43 1.57
CA ALA A 13 -21.00 -1.17 1.90
C ALA A 13 -19.62 -1.41 2.53
N THR A 14 -19.52 -2.33 3.49
CA THR A 14 -18.24 -2.69 4.14
C THR A 14 -17.22 -3.22 3.14
N VAL A 15 -17.61 -4.17 2.28
CA VAL A 15 -16.69 -4.70 1.24
C VAL A 15 -16.25 -3.62 0.28
N THR A 16 -17.16 -2.73 -0.14
CA THR A 16 -16.82 -1.61 -1.03
C THR A 16 -15.82 -0.66 -0.38
N LEU A 17 -15.98 -0.35 0.90
CA LEU A 17 -15.06 0.52 1.66
C LEU A 17 -13.68 -0.15 1.81
N LEU A 18 -13.65 -1.43 2.22
CA LEU A 18 -12.42 -2.22 2.44
C LEU A 18 -11.64 -2.53 1.14
N THR A 19 -12.25 -2.32 -0.02
CA THR A 19 -11.60 -2.49 -1.33
C THR A 19 -11.52 -1.20 -2.13
N HIS A 20 -11.86 -0.06 -1.50
CA HIS A 20 -11.86 1.20 -2.22
C HIS A 20 -10.44 1.67 -2.54
N LYS A 21 -10.18 1.87 -3.84
CA LYS A 21 -8.84 2.14 -4.41
C LYS A 21 -8.12 3.39 -3.89
N ILE A 22 -8.85 4.35 -3.34
CA ILE A 22 -8.29 5.59 -2.76
C ILE A 22 -8.31 5.51 -1.24
N PHE A 23 -9.43 5.07 -0.65
CA PHE A 23 -9.60 5.03 0.80
C PHE A 23 -8.54 4.17 1.50
N VAL A 24 -8.28 2.98 0.99
CA VAL A 24 -7.36 2.03 1.65
C VAL A 24 -5.90 2.52 1.66
N PRO A 25 -5.32 3.01 0.53
CA PRO A 25 -3.98 3.58 0.56
C PRO A 25 -3.88 4.82 1.46
N THR A 26 -4.89 5.70 1.42
CA THR A 26 -4.93 6.90 2.27
C THR A 26 -5.03 6.54 3.74
N LEU A 27 -5.87 5.57 4.11
CA LEU A 27 -6.00 5.07 5.48
C LEU A 27 -4.67 4.50 5.99
N PHE A 28 -3.98 3.71 5.16
CA PHE A 28 -2.69 3.12 5.53
C PHE A 28 -1.65 4.21 5.83
N VAL A 29 -1.46 5.17 4.92
CA VAL A 29 -0.52 6.29 5.12
C VAL A 29 -0.92 7.14 6.33
N PHE A 30 -2.21 7.46 6.46
CA PHE A 30 -2.72 8.24 7.57
C PHE A 30 -2.40 7.58 8.92
N LEU A 31 -2.66 6.29 9.06
CA LEU A 31 -2.38 5.55 10.30
C LEU A 31 -0.88 5.53 10.61
N VAL A 32 -0.03 5.29 9.62
CA VAL A 32 1.43 5.35 9.84
C VAL A 32 1.84 6.73 10.34
N LEU A 33 1.38 7.81 9.70
CA LEU A 33 1.77 9.17 10.08
C LEU A 33 1.20 9.61 11.44
N VAL A 34 -0.03 9.25 11.77
CA VAL A 34 -0.64 9.57 13.07
C VAL A 34 0.14 8.97 14.23
N TRP A 35 0.58 7.71 14.08
CA TRP A 35 1.36 7.04 15.12
C TRP A 35 2.79 7.58 15.26
N LEU A 36 3.29 8.35 14.29
CA LEU A 36 4.58 9.04 14.38
C LEU A 36 4.50 10.39 15.09
N ILE A 37 3.31 10.91 15.38
CA ILE A 37 3.16 12.15 16.15
C ILE A 37 3.75 11.92 17.55
N PRO A 38 4.73 12.75 18.02
CA PRO A 38 5.48 12.48 19.24
C PRO A 38 4.63 12.22 20.47
N SER A 39 3.59 13.04 20.68
CA SER A 39 2.67 12.85 21.83
C SER A 39 1.86 11.55 21.70
N VAL A 40 1.36 11.23 20.51
CA VAL A 40 0.57 10.02 20.27
C VAL A 40 1.42 8.77 20.46
N GLN A 41 2.64 8.79 19.94
CA GLN A 41 3.58 7.69 20.08
C GLN A 41 3.98 7.48 21.56
N PHE A 42 4.27 8.55 22.30
CA PHE A 42 4.60 8.47 23.72
C PHE A 42 3.47 7.84 24.53
N TYR A 43 2.24 8.32 24.40
CA TYR A 43 1.09 7.73 25.10
C TYR A 43 0.83 6.27 24.69
N SER A 44 1.08 5.92 23.44
CA SER A 44 0.94 4.54 22.97
C SER A 44 1.96 3.59 23.62
N MET A 45 3.12 4.09 24.03
CA MET A 45 4.12 3.29 24.76
C MET A 45 3.81 3.14 26.25
N LEU A 46 3.08 4.11 26.85
CA LEU A 46 2.69 4.05 28.25
C LEU A 46 1.53 3.09 28.52
N ASP A 47 0.59 2.95 27.59
CA ASP A 47 -0.56 2.07 27.74
C ASP A 47 -0.46 0.88 26.76
N TRP A 48 -0.32 -0.32 27.34
CA TRP A 48 -0.24 -1.56 26.56
C TRP A 48 -1.46 -1.82 25.65
N ARG A 49 -2.65 -1.29 25.99
CA ARG A 49 -3.85 -1.38 25.16
C ARG A 49 -3.70 -0.50 23.93
N LEU A 50 -3.27 0.74 24.13
CA LEU A 50 -3.04 1.68 23.05
C LEU A 50 -1.90 1.19 22.13
N TYR A 51 -0.85 0.63 22.69
CA TYR A 51 0.23 -0.02 21.94
C TYR A 51 -0.28 -1.14 21.03
N ARG A 52 -1.20 -1.98 21.52
CA ARG A 52 -1.83 -3.00 20.70
C ARG A 52 -2.70 -2.41 19.59
N VAL A 53 -3.47 -1.38 19.89
CA VAL A 53 -4.29 -0.68 18.87
C VAL A 53 -3.40 -0.10 17.78
N MET A 54 -2.28 0.53 18.15
CA MET A 54 -1.28 1.04 17.22
C MET A 54 -0.80 -0.08 16.28
N ASN A 55 -0.27 -1.15 16.83
CA ASN A 55 0.28 -2.25 16.02
C ASN A 55 -0.78 -2.88 15.11
N TRP A 56 -1.96 -3.24 15.66
CA TRP A 56 -2.99 -3.90 14.87
C TRP A 56 -3.60 -2.99 13.82
N SER A 57 -3.75 -1.70 14.07
CA SER A 57 -4.28 -0.76 13.09
C SER A 57 -3.36 -0.63 11.87
N VAL A 58 -2.05 -0.54 12.10
CA VAL A 58 -1.05 -0.48 11.02
C VAL A 58 -0.97 -1.81 10.26
N VAL A 59 -0.93 -2.94 10.98
CA VAL A 59 -0.88 -4.28 10.36
C VAL A 59 -2.11 -4.54 9.49
N ILE A 60 -3.31 -4.29 10.02
CA ILE A 60 -4.56 -4.53 9.29
C ILE A 60 -4.67 -3.62 8.07
N SER A 61 -4.39 -2.32 8.21
CA SER A 61 -4.44 -1.37 7.10
C SER A 61 -3.38 -1.69 6.04
N GLY A 62 -2.18 -2.08 6.44
CA GLY A 62 -1.13 -2.54 5.55
C GLY A 62 -1.52 -3.81 4.81
N PHE A 63 -2.11 -4.79 5.50
CA PHE A 63 -2.60 -6.01 4.87
C PHE A 63 -3.72 -5.73 3.85
N MET A 64 -4.65 -4.83 4.17
CA MET A 64 -5.67 -4.37 3.22
C MET A 64 -5.05 -3.70 1.99
N TYR A 65 -4.09 -2.82 2.20
CA TYR A 65 -3.37 -2.12 1.15
C TYR A 65 -2.62 -3.10 0.22
N TRP A 66 -1.82 -3.98 0.77
CA TRP A 66 -1.05 -4.96 -0.02
C TRP A 66 -1.94 -5.94 -0.78
N ASN A 67 -3.11 -6.31 -0.25
CA ASN A 67 -4.10 -7.10 -1.00
C ASN A 67 -4.57 -6.40 -2.28
N LEU A 68 -4.70 -5.07 -2.27
CA LEU A 68 -5.06 -4.30 -3.49
C LEU A 68 -3.91 -4.26 -4.50
N ILE A 69 -2.68 -4.08 -4.04
CA ILE A 69 -1.50 -3.93 -4.90
C ILE A 69 -1.10 -5.27 -5.53
N LEU A 70 -1.09 -6.33 -4.74
CA LEU A 70 -0.63 -7.66 -5.17
C LEU A 70 -1.69 -8.46 -5.93
N ASP A 71 -2.90 -7.93 -6.13
CA ASP A 71 -3.93 -8.60 -6.92
C ASP A 71 -3.51 -8.76 -8.37
N ARG A 72 -3.40 -10.01 -8.85
CA ARG A 72 -2.93 -10.35 -10.20
C ARG A 72 -4.04 -10.39 -11.24
N ARG A 73 -5.31 -10.15 -10.86
CA ARG A 73 -6.46 -10.21 -11.75
C ARG A 73 -6.57 -8.93 -12.60
N PRO A 74 -7.18 -9.03 -13.80
CA PRO A 74 -7.55 -7.84 -14.55
C PRO A 74 -8.63 -7.03 -13.83
N SER A 75 -8.74 -5.76 -14.12
CA SER A 75 -9.83 -4.91 -13.63
C SER A 75 -10.86 -4.71 -14.74
N PRO A 76 -12.14 -5.03 -14.51
CA PRO A 76 -12.72 -5.80 -13.43
C PRO A 76 -12.36 -7.30 -13.52
N PRO A 77 -12.39 -8.16 -12.46
CA PRO A 77 -13.06 -7.93 -11.18
C PRO A 77 -12.19 -7.27 -10.09
N ALA A 78 -10.91 -7.03 -10.35
CA ALA A 78 -10.07 -6.37 -9.35
C ALA A 78 -10.47 -4.90 -9.13
N ALA A 79 -10.39 -4.45 -7.89
CA ALA A 79 -10.83 -3.11 -7.48
C ALA A 79 -9.96 -1.99 -8.07
N MET A 80 -8.65 -2.26 -8.25
CA MET A 80 -7.68 -1.28 -8.76
C MET A 80 -7.19 -1.67 -10.16
N THR A 81 -7.05 -0.67 -11.03
CA THR A 81 -6.48 -0.87 -12.39
C THR A 81 -5.02 -1.29 -12.29
N PRO A 82 -4.49 -2.04 -13.28
CA PRO A 82 -3.08 -2.46 -13.27
C PRO A 82 -2.09 -1.29 -13.20
N GLY A 83 -2.37 -0.16 -13.88
CA GLY A 83 -1.56 1.06 -13.77
C GLY A 83 -1.66 1.72 -12.40
N GLY A 84 -2.86 1.75 -11.79
CA GLY A 84 -3.06 2.27 -10.45
C GLY A 84 -2.26 1.52 -9.38
N ARG A 85 -2.08 0.21 -9.54
CA ARG A 85 -1.25 -0.62 -8.63
C ARG A 85 0.24 -0.30 -8.72
N VAL A 86 0.71 0.26 -9.84
CA VAL A 86 2.09 0.73 -10.01
C VAL A 86 2.27 2.11 -9.41
N ILE A 87 1.29 3.00 -9.62
CA ILE A 87 1.38 4.39 -9.13
C ILE A 87 1.17 4.47 -7.62
N SER A 88 0.27 3.64 -7.06
CA SER A 88 -0.09 3.71 -5.65
C SER A 88 1.10 3.53 -4.68
N PRO A 89 2.00 2.53 -4.83
CA PRO A 89 3.18 2.41 -3.97
C PRO A 89 4.10 3.62 -4.03
N ILE A 90 4.26 4.24 -5.19
CA ILE A 90 5.07 5.46 -5.34
C ILE A 90 4.46 6.60 -4.52
N LEU A 91 3.14 6.77 -4.58
CA LEU A 91 2.45 7.83 -3.84
C LEU A 91 2.40 7.58 -2.33
N THR A 92 2.29 6.33 -1.90
CA THR A 92 2.27 6.00 -0.46
C THR A 92 3.66 6.02 0.16
N MET A 93 4.69 5.72 -0.60
CA MET A 93 6.09 5.77 -0.16
C MET A 93 6.54 7.20 0.16
N LEU A 94 6.14 8.19 -0.64
CA LEU A 94 6.62 9.58 -0.50
C LEU A 94 6.39 10.16 0.91
N PRO A 95 5.19 10.16 1.49
CA PRO A 95 4.96 10.71 2.84
C PRO A 95 5.75 9.97 3.93
N GLN A 96 5.88 8.66 3.83
CA GLN A 96 6.62 7.84 4.78
C GLN A 96 8.13 8.11 4.69
N MET A 97 8.65 8.25 3.46
CA MET A 97 10.04 8.60 3.21
C MET A 97 10.38 9.98 3.77
N VAL A 98 9.51 10.97 3.53
CA VAL A 98 9.69 12.32 4.08
C VAL A 98 9.65 12.29 5.61
N ALA A 99 8.69 11.60 6.22
CA ALA A 99 8.62 11.48 7.67
C ALA A 99 9.87 10.80 8.27
N GLY A 100 10.32 9.69 7.68
CA GLY A 100 11.55 9.00 8.10
C GLY A 100 12.81 9.85 7.96
N ALA A 101 12.91 10.59 6.86
CA ALA A 101 14.02 11.53 6.63
C ALA A 101 14.01 12.69 7.64
N VAL A 102 12.83 13.28 7.90
CA VAL A 102 12.69 14.34 8.92
C VAL A 102 13.12 13.82 10.28
N ILE A 103 12.65 12.65 10.69
CA ILE A 103 13.04 12.05 11.97
C ILE A 103 14.54 11.77 12.02
N ALA A 104 15.13 11.20 10.97
CA ALA A 104 16.53 10.78 10.96
C ALA A 104 17.52 11.96 10.92
N PHE A 105 17.19 13.05 10.24
CA PHE A 105 18.14 14.14 9.93
C PHE A 105 17.85 15.45 10.67
N THR A 106 16.78 15.54 11.46
CA THR A 106 16.54 16.72 12.29
C THR A 106 17.54 16.76 13.45
N GLU A 107 18.22 17.88 13.63
CA GLU A 107 19.22 18.06 14.70
C GLU A 107 18.60 18.24 16.09
N SER A 108 17.34 18.69 16.17
CA SER A 108 16.62 18.81 17.42
C SER A 108 15.96 17.48 17.81
N ASP A 109 15.88 17.20 19.11
CA ASP A 109 15.13 16.04 19.62
C ASP A 109 13.64 16.23 19.39
N ILE A 110 13.07 15.45 18.47
CA ILE A 110 11.63 15.45 18.15
C ILE A 110 10.84 14.72 19.24
N TYR A 111 11.49 13.82 19.97
CA TYR A 111 10.85 12.94 20.96
C TYR A 111 11.39 13.12 22.37
N PRO A 112 11.43 14.35 22.94
CA PRO A 112 12.05 14.63 24.23
C PRO A 112 11.39 13.90 25.39
N LEU A 113 10.12 13.51 25.26
CA LEU A 113 9.38 12.78 26.29
C LEU A 113 9.97 11.38 26.58
N PHE A 114 10.70 10.78 25.64
CA PHE A 114 11.35 9.49 25.86
C PHE A 114 12.56 9.55 26.81
N GLU A 115 13.12 10.73 27.06
CA GLU A 115 14.16 10.89 28.08
C GLU A 115 13.65 10.59 29.49
N LEU A 116 12.35 10.83 29.75
CA LEU A 116 11.72 10.56 31.05
C LEU A 116 11.68 9.05 31.38
N CYS A 117 11.58 8.20 30.38
CA CYS A 117 11.51 6.74 30.56
C CYS A 117 12.90 6.08 30.59
N GLY A 118 13.96 6.82 30.26
CA GLY A 118 15.29 6.27 30.03
C GLY A 118 15.41 5.47 28.73
N ARG A 119 16.63 5.29 28.27
CA ARG A 119 16.95 4.49 27.08
C ARG A 119 17.49 3.12 27.48
N ALA A 120 17.01 2.07 26.83
CA ALA A 120 17.48 0.69 27.09
C ALA A 120 18.96 0.50 26.74
N ILE A 121 19.48 1.29 25.82
CA ILE A 121 20.89 1.30 25.39
C ILE A 121 21.44 2.70 25.62
N ALA A 122 22.66 2.79 26.20
CA ALA A 122 23.32 4.07 26.46
C ALA A 122 23.76 4.72 25.15
N MET A 123 22.92 5.61 24.62
CA MET A 123 23.18 6.41 23.40
C MET A 123 22.57 7.80 23.53
N SER A 124 23.05 8.75 22.72
CA SER A 124 22.48 10.09 22.69
C SER A 124 21.07 10.08 22.09
N ALA A 125 20.24 11.07 22.47
CA ALA A 125 18.90 11.26 21.91
C ALA A 125 18.93 11.34 20.37
N GLN A 126 19.89 12.08 19.84
CA GLN A 126 20.10 12.26 18.42
C GLN A 126 20.43 10.95 17.70
N THR A 127 21.31 10.13 18.26
CA THR A 127 21.66 8.83 17.67
C THR A 127 20.46 7.88 17.66
N ASP A 128 19.71 7.82 18.75
CA ASP A 128 18.50 7.00 18.88
C ASP A 128 17.44 7.42 17.85
N GLN A 129 17.18 8.73 17.73
CA GLN A 129 16.26 9.30 16.75
C GLN A 129 16.70 8.99 15.30
N THR A 130 17.99 9.15 14.99
CA THR A 130 18.54 8.84 13.67
C THR A 130 18.35 7.36 13.32
N ILE A 131 18.71 6.46 14.23
CA ILE A 131 18.53 5.01 14.04
C ILE A 131 17.04 4.67 13.87
N GLY A 132 16.16 5.24 14.69
CA GLY A 132 14.71 5.05 14.60
C GLY A 132 14.16 5.48 13.25
N GLY A 133 14.50 6.67 12.76
CA GLY A 133 14.09 7.19 11.48
C GLY A 133 14.60 6.35 10.31
N LEU A 134 15.86 5.94 10.32
CA LEU A 134 16.44 5.08 9.29
C LEU A 134 15.81 3.68 9.30
N THR A 135 15.56 3.12 10.47
CA THR A 135 14.93 1.80 10.63
C THR A 135 13.49 1.81 10.12
N MET A 136 12.76 2.90 10.31
CA MET A 136 11.43 3.07 9.76
C MET A 136 11.47 3.22 8.22
N TRP A 137 12.39 4.02 7.71
CA TRP A 137 12.43 4.39 6.29
C TRP A 137 12.99 3.28 5.39
N ILE A 138 14.19 2.76 5.68
CA ILE A 138 14.91 1.88 4.74
C ILE A 138 14.17 0.54 4.53
N PRO A 139 13.76 -0.22 5.56
CA PRO A 139 13.04 -1.46 5.36
C PRO A 139 11.68 -1.25 4.67
N ALA A 140 10.96 -0.19 5.02
CA ALA A 140 9.68 0.12 4.38
C ALA A 140 9.85 0.39 2.88
N ALA A 141 10.84 1.20 2.49
CA ALA A 141 11.16 1.46 1.09
C ALA A 141 11.51 0.20 0.32
N LEU A 142 12.27 -0.73 0.92
CA LEU A 142 12.61 -2.02 0.29
C LEU A 142 11.36 -2.86 0.02
N VAL A 143 10.44 -2.96 0.98
CA VAL A 143 9.17 -3.69 0.83
C VAL A 143 8.31 -3.07 -0.27
N GLU A 144 8.24 -1.73 -0.32
CA GLU A 144 7.46 -1.03 -1.35
C GLU A 144 8.06 -1.19 -2.74
N VAL A 145 9.39 -1.17 -2.89
CA VAL A 145 10.06 -1.45 -4.17
C VAL A 145 9.77 -2.87 -4.65
N ILE A 146 9.82 -3.86 -3.75
CA ILE A 146 9.46 -5.25 -4.10
C ILE A 146 8.00 -5.32 -4.56
N GLY A 147 7.08 -4.70 -3.85
CA GLY A 147 5.67 -4.63 -4.22
C GLY A 147 5.44 -3.95 -5.57
N LEU A 148 6.16 -2.85 -5.82
CA LEU A 148 6.15 -2.13 -7.10
C LEU A 148 6.62 -3.04 -8.25
N MET A 149 7.68 -3.82 -8.06
CA MET A 149 8.17 -4.77 -9.05
C MET A 149 7.12 -5.83 -9.39
N VAL A 150 6.43 -6.38 -8.38
CA VAL A 150 5.35 -7.35 -8.59
C VAL A 150 4.17 -6.71 -9.33
N ALA A 151 3.80 -5.49 -8.99
CA ALA A 151 2.72 -4.74 -9.65
C ALA A 151 3.07 -4.44 -11.12
N LEU A 152 4.31 -4.02 -11.39
CA LEU A 152 4.82 -3.77 -12.73
C LEU A 152 4.83 -5.05 -13.58
N GLY A 153 5.31 -6.17 -13.03
CA GLY A 153 5.27 -7.47 -13.70
C GLY A 153 3.83 -7.90 -14.03
N THR A 154 2.88 -7.62 -13.14
CA THR A 154 1.45 -7.88 -13.39
C THR A 154 0.90 -6.99 -14.51
N LEU A 155 1.25 -5.70 -14.54
CA LEU A 155 0.87 -4.77 -15.60
C LEU A 155 1.40 -5.24 -16.96
N MET A 156 2.68 -5.59 -17.04
CA MET A 156 3.31 -6.07 -18.27
C MET A 156 2.64 -7.35 -18.79
N ARG A 157 2.37 -8.32 -17.92
CA ARG A 157 1.68 -9.57 -18.25
C ARG A 157 0.28 -9.35 -18.79
N LEU A 158 -0.51 -8.48 -18.15
CA LEU A 158 -1.87 -8.17 -18.56
C LEU A 158 -1.90 -7.38 -19.88
N SER A 159 -0.96 -6.46 -20.07
CA SER A 159 -0.78 -5.71 -21.31
C SER A 159 -0.39 -6.62 -22.49
N ALA A 160 0.52 -7.57 -22.29
CA ALA A 160 0.90 -8.56 -23.29
C ALA A 160 -0.29 -9.42 -23.71
N LYS A 161 -1.08 -9.95 -22.74
CA LYS A 161 -2.29 -10.73 -23.02
C LYS A 161 -3.34 -9.90 -23.77
N GLY A 162 -3.50 -8.63 -23.46
CA GLY A 162 -4.40 -7.73 -24.14
C GLY A 162 -4.00 -7.51 -25.60
N ARG A 163 -2.74 -7.32 -25.89
CA ARG A 163 -2.18 -7.19 -27.25
C ARG A 163 -2.38 -8.46 -28.09
N LEU A 164 -2.14 -9.63 -27.50
CA LEU A 164 -2.37 -10.90 -28.18
C LEU A 164 -3.84 -11.08 -28.55
N ARG A 165 -4.76 -10.87 -27.63
CA ARG A 165 -6.21 -10.95 -27.89
C ARG A 165 -6.67 -9.97 -28.97
N LYS A 166 -6.07 -8.78 -29.06
CA LYS A 166 -6.37 -7.82 -30.11
C LYS A 166 -5.87 -8.32 -31.45
N ALA A 167 -4.63 -8.78 -31.53
CA ALA A 167 -4.05 -9.31 -32.76
C ALA A 167 -4.87 -10.49 -33.32
N ASP A 168 -5.29 -11.44 -32.46
CA ASP A 168 -6.13 -12.56 -32.86
C ASP A 168 -7.49 -12.10 -33.42
N ARG A 169 -8.14 -11.12 -32.79
CA ARG A 169 -9.40 -10.56 -33.30
C ARG A 169 -9.24 -9.90 -34.68
N ASP A 170 -8.16 -9.11 -34.81
CA ASP A 170 -7.84 -8.44 -36.06
C ASP A 170 -7.55 -9.44 -37.19
N ALA A 171 -6.82 -10.54 -36.89
CA ALA A 171 -6.56 -11.62 -37.82
C ALA A 171 -7.84 -12.34 -38.25
N MET A 172 -8.73 -12.66 -37.31
CA MET A 172 -10.02 -13.28 -37.59
C MET A 172 -10.93 -12.36 -38.42
N ALA A 173 -10.94 -11.05 -38.13
CA ALA A 173 -11.71 -10.09 -38.92
C ALA A 173 -11.22 -10.03 -40.37
N LYS A 174 -9.90 -9.99 -40.58
CA LYS A 174 -9.31 -10.03 -41.94
C LYS A 174 -9.62 -11.32 -42.67
N ALA A 175 -9.55 -12.48 -41.99
CA ALA A 175 -9.89 -13.76 -42.60
C ALA A 175 -11.36 -13.82 -43.05
N ARG A 176 -12.29 -13.35 -42.21
CA ARG A 176 -13.73 -13.25 -42.56
C ARG A 176 -13.98 -12.31 -43.74
N ALA A 177 -13.28 -11.16 -43.78
CA ALA A 177 -13.41 -10.23 -44.92
C ALA A 177 -12.94 -10.87 -46.24
N ARG A 178 -11.79 -11.58 -46.21
CA ARG A 178 -11.29 -12.32 -47.38
C ARG A 178 -12.24 -13.42 -47.85
N ALA A 179 -12.81 -14.19 -46.92
CA ALA A 179 -13.77 -15.23 -47.25
C ALA A 179 -15.05 -14.66 -47.91
N ARG A 180 -15.57 -13.53 -47.41
CA ARG A 180 -16.70 -12.84 -48.01
C ARG A 180 -16.40 -12.31 -49.42
N ALA A 181 -15.20 -11.75 -49.62
CA ALA A 181 -14.79 -11.27 -50.96
C ALA A 181 -14.57 -12.40 -51.96
N ALA A 182 -14.24 -13.60 -51.53
CA ALA A 182 -14.09 -14.77 -52.38
C ALA A 182 -15.44 -15.47 -52.74
N SER A 183 -16.51 -15.18 -52.00
CA SER A 183 -17.84 -15.72 -52.20
C SER A 183 -18.79 -14.77 -52.98
N ALA A 184 -18.34 -13.55 -53.23
CA ALA A 184 -19.04 -12.56 -54.06
C ALA A 184 -18.50 -12.54 -55.48
#